data_f32d7402bcae7fa995aeab0e4aec4800
#
_entry.id   f32d7402bcae7fa995aeab0e4aec4800
#
_cell.length_a   1.000
_cell.length_b   1.000
_cell.length_c   1.000
_cell.angle_alpha   90.00
_cell.angle_beta   90.00
_cell.angle_gamma   90.00
#
_symmetry.space_group_name_H-M   'P 1'
#
loop_
_entity.id
_entity.type
_entity.pdbx_description
1 polymer ?
#
loop_
_entity_poly.entity_id
_entity_poly.type
_entity_poly.pdbx_seq_one_letter_code
_entity_poly.pdbx_strand_id
1 'polypeptide(L)'
;MEALREMTLTGSDWVKSLGGLYGEEVSPEDRFDRIVEKMSVRLKRLQQYKPSFMARTLYANSLLSACLWYFVYFVPPSTTQISKFDKLIHGMLWGRKPGSTDGTARVSMARLSSMKEDGGKNILQPSVMVEAIQANMVCRAIRQRGSWWCGRLELFLELAQPHRRGMDAILLPSTPTLVARISPFWGAALRSWQKLHWYHDPRWKRHREQAGATPLFGPDAPADYPRWFTP
;
A
#
# COMPACT_ATOMS: atom_id res chain seq x y z
N MET A 1 -2.26 -27.50 25.13
CA MET A 1 -3.33 -26.52 24.90
C MET A 1 -3.54 -25.52 26.05
N GLU A 2 -2.87 -25.68 27.18
CA GLU A 2 -2.95 -24.74 28.32
C GLU A 2 -2.08 -23.48 28.17
N ALA A 3 -0.95 -23.54 27.45
CA ALA A 3 -0.05 -22.41 27.28
C ALA A 3 -0.58 -21.24 26.43
N LEU A 4 -1.74 -21.40 25.76
CA LEU A 4 -2.37 -20.33 24.98
C LEU A 4 -3.45 -19.56 25.77
N ARG A 5 -3.80 -19.99 26.96
CA ARG A 5 -4.82 -19.35 27.81
C ARG A 5 -4.31 -18.23 28.70
N GLU A 6 -3.00 -18.11 28.89
CA GLU A 6 -2.40 -17.12 29.80
C GLU A 6 -1.89 -15.84 29.10
N MET A 7 -2.12 -15.67 27.81
CA MET A 7 -1.97 -14.35 27.19
C MET A 7 -3.22 -13.50 27.37
N THR A 8 -3.74 -13.40 28.57
CA THR A 8 -4.59 -12.29 28.94
C THR A 8 -3.73 -11.05 28.97
N LEU A 9 -3.92 -10.19 27.98
CA LEU A 9 -3.33 -8.86 27.90
C LEU A 9 -3.83 -8.05 29.09
N THR A 10 -3.10 -8.12 30.21
CA THR A 10 -3.39 -7.33 31.39
C THR A 10 -2.73 -5.98 31.23
N GLY A 11 -3.51 -4.93 31.08
CA GLY A 11 -3.16 -3.56 31.43
C GLY A 11 -2.64 -2.63 30.35
N SER A 12 -2.18 -3.07 29.21
CA SER A 12 -1.98 -2.20 28.05
C SER A 12 -2.52 -2.93 26.82
N ASP A 13 -3.56 -2.40 26.24
CA ASP A 13 -4.29 -3.04 25.15
C ASP A 13 -3.54 -3.08 23.81
N TRP A 14 -2.21 -3.03 23.87
CA TRP A 14 -1.37 -3.10 22.69
C TRP A 14 -0.13 -3.99 22.87
N VAL A 15 0.25 -4.67 21.80
CA VAL A 15 1.44 -5.52 21.70
C VAL A 15 2.36 -4.97 20.63
N LYS A 16 3.67 -4.93 20.93
CA LYS A 16 4.68 -4.61 19.92
C LYS A 16 5.17 -5.90 19.28
N SER A 17 4.88 -6.09 18.00
CA SER A 17 5.36 -7.23 17.20
C SER A 17 6.02 -6.74 15.92
N LEU A 18 7.18 -7.31 15.57
CA LEU A 18 7.94 -6.98 14.36
C LEU A 18 8.14 -5.47 14.11
N GLY A 19 8.23 -4.70 15.20
CA GLY A 19 8.41 -3.24 15.15
C GLY A 19 7.12 -2.42 14.99
N GLY A 20 5.97 -3.07 14.80
CA GLY A 20 4.64 -2.46 14.77
C GLY A 20 3.96 -2.53 16.13
N LEU A 21 2.97 -1.67 16.33
CA LEU A 21 2.04 -1.70 17.45
C LEU A 21 0.72 -2.31 16.99
N TYR A 22 0.23 -3.28 17.74
CA TYR A 22 -1.02 -3.99 17.50
C TYR A 22 -1.87 -3.94 18.77
N GLY A 23 -3.12 -3.56 18.64
CA GLY A 23 -4.07 -3.45 19.74
C GLY A 23 -5.32 -2.70 19.26
N GLU A 24 -6.42 -2.87 19.97
CA GLU A 24 -7.69 -2.23 19.62
C GLU A 24 -7.65 -0.72 19.84
N GLU A 25 -6.92 -0.26 20.86
CA GLU A 25 -6.77 1.15 21.18
C GLU A 25 -5.70 1.88 20.35
N VAL A 26 -4.88 1.16 19.57
CA VAL A 26 -3.83 1.79 18.77
C VAL A 26 -4.41 2.28 17.45
N SER A 27 -4.56 3.58 17.31
CA SER A 27 -5.02 4.18 16.06
C SER A 27 -4.03 3.93 14.91
N PRO A 28 -4.51 3.87 13.65
CA PRO A 28 -3.61 3.85 12.49
C PRO A 28 -2.62 5.03 12.48
N GLU A 29 -3.06 6.18 12.96
CA GLU A 29 -2.25 7.39 13.09
C GLU A 29 -1.06 7.17 14.02
N ASP A 30 -1.27 6.63 15.22
CA ASP A 30 -0.20 6.38 16.21
C ASP A 30 0.85 5.41 15.69
N ARG A 31 0.41 4.39 14.93
CA ARG A 31 1.31 3.41 14.30
C ARG A 31 2.27 4.09 13.33
N PHE A 32 1.74 4.95 12.46
CA PHE A 32 2.53 5.65 11.47
C PHE A 32 3.35 6.79 12.04
N ASP A 33 2.87 7.51 13.02
CA ASP A 33 3.61 8.61 13.65
C ASP A 33 4.89 8.10 14.33
N ARG A 34 4.87 6.92 14.93
CA ARG A 34 6.10 6.27 15.43
C ARG A 34 7.09 5.89 14.32
N ILE A 35 6.60 5.53 13.12
CA ILE A 35 7.47 5.26 11.98
C ILE A 35 8.11 6.56 11.50
N VAL A 36 7.31 7.62 11.39
CA VAL A 36 7.77 8.97 11.04
C VAL A 36 8.83 9.46 12.03
N GLU A 37 8.63 9.24 13.31
CA GLU A 37 9.60 9.57 14.37
C GLU A 37 10.92 8.81 14.17
N LYS A 38 10.86 7.48 13.98
CA LYS A 38 12.06 6.66 13.69
C LYS A 38 12.80 7.15 12.44
N MET A 39 12.06 7.48 11.38
CA MET A 39 12.65 8.04 10.15
C MET A 39 13.30 9.38 10.42
N SER A 40 12.67 10.25 11.20
CA SER A 40 13.21 11.57 11.57
C SER A 40 14.52 11.46 12.37
N VAL A 41 14.60 10.50 13.30
CA VAL A 41 15.83 10.22 14.05
C VAL A 41 16.94 9.72 13.11
N ARG A 42 16.62 8.79 12.21
CA ARG A 42 17.60 8.30 11.21
C ARG A 42 18.07 9.43 10.29
N LEU A 43 17.14 10.27 9.84
CA LEU A 43 17.45 11.43 9.01
C LEU A 43 18.42 12.39 9.70
N LYS A 44 18.17 12.75 10.97
CA LYS A 44 19.06 13.61 11.76
C LYS A 44 20.49 13.03 11.83
N ARG A 45 20.62 11.73 12.10
CA ARG A 45 21.93 11.04 12.13
C ARG A 45 22.64 11.09 10.78
N LEU A 46 21.94 10.78 9.69
CA LEU A 46 22.52 10.78 8.35
C LEU A 46 22.96 12.17 7.88
N GLN A 47 22.23 13.22 8.26
CA GLN A 47 22.58 14.60 7.91
C GLN A 47 23.88 15.09 8.56
N GLN A 48 24.27 14.54 9.72
CA GLN A 48 25.54 14.87 10.38
C GLN A 48 26.75 14.55 9.50
N TYR A 49 26.65 13.51 8.67
CA TYR A 49 27.74 13.09 7.75
C TYR A 49 27.79 13.90 6.45
N LYS A 50 26.92 14.91 6.26
CA LYS A 50 26.84 15.74 5.05
C LYS A 50 26.91 14.92 3.75
N PRO A 51 26.06 13.91 3.55
CA PRO A 51 26.17 13.00 2.42
C PRO A 51 25.99 13.74 1.10
N SER A 52 26.67 13.23 0.07
CA SER A 52 26.49 13.71 -1.31
C SER A 52 25.05 13.50 -1.78
N PHE A 53 24.63 14.19 -2.84
CA PHE A 53 23.27 14.03 -3.38
C PHE A 53 22.97 12.58 -3.76
N MET A 54 23.93 11.86 -4.36
CA MET A 54 23.78 10.43 -4.69
C MET A 54 23.59 9.56 -3.45
N ALA A 55 24.36 9.81 -2.40
CA ALA A 55 24.17 9.08 -1.14
C ALA A 55 22.79 9.37 -0.51
N ARG A 56 22.29 10.60 -0.60
CA ARG A 56 20.96 10.97 -0.12
C ARG A 56 19.86 10.23 -0.89
N THR A 57 19.97 10.09 -2.21
CA THR A 57 19.01 9.33 -3.01
C THR A 57 19.00 7.86 -2.62
N LEU A 58 20.18 7.26 -2.40
CA LEU A 58 20.30 5.89 -1.93
C LEU A 58 19.65 5.72 -0.55
N TYR A 59 19.97 6.63 0.39
CA TYR A 59 19.37 6.56 1.75
C TYR A 59 17.87 6.78 1.73
N ALA A 60 17.35 7.68 0.89
CA ALA A 60 15.91 7.86 0.73
C ALA A 60 15.22 6.56 0.32
N ASN A 61 15.74 5.87 -0.70
CA ASN A 61 15.14 4.64 -1.20
C ASN A 61 15.33 3.45 -0.26
N SER A 62 16.54 3.24 0.29
CA SER A 62 16.88 2.01 1.02
C SER A 62 16.55 2.08 2.51
N LEU A 63 16.73 3.23 3.15
CA LEU A 63 16.58 3.34 4.61
C LEU A 63 15.26 3.99 5.03
N LEU A 64 14.84 5.07 4.37
CA LEU A 64 13.62 5.76 4.74
C LEU A 64 12.40 5.02 4.19
N SER A 65 12.41 4.75 2.88
CA SER A 65 11.28 4.10 2.23
C SER A 65 11.03 2.68 2.75
N ALA A 66 12.09 1.91 3.05
CA ALA A 66 11.96 0.56 3.60
C ALA A 66 11.17 0.51 4.92
N CYS A 67 11.24 1.57 5.73
CA CYS A 67 10.44 1.66 6.96
C CYS A 67 8.94 1.73 6.67
N LEU A 68 8.55 2.36 5.56
CA LEU A 68 7.16 2.51 5.16
C LEU A 68 6.62 1.23 4.52
N TRP A 69 7.39 0.61 3.61
CA TRP A 69 6.89 -0.51 2.80
C TRP A 69 6.39 -1.68 3.62
N TYR A 70 7.10 -2.01 4.68
CA TYR A 70 6.72 -3.10 5.57
C TYR A 70 5.32 -2.89 6.16
N PHE A 71 5.00 -1.68 6.62
CA PHE A 71 3.74 -1.40 7.29
C PHE A 71 2.55 -1.27 6.33
N VAL A 72 2.79 -0.86 5.09
CA VAL A 72 1.74 -0.75 4.07
C VAL A 72 1.04 -2.08 3.81
N TYR A 73 1.76 -3.20 4.00
CA TYR A 73 1.17 -4.54 3.87
C TYR A 73 0.14 -4.88 4.96
N PHE A 74 0.14 -4.17 6.07
CA PHE A 74 -0.74 -4.47 7.20
C PHE A 74 -1.76 -3.37 7.47
N VAL A 75 -1.37 -2.12 7.29
CA VAL A 75 -2.19 -0.95 7.60
C VAL A 75 -2.12 0.05 6.45
N PRO A 76 -3.25 0.46 5.87
CA PRO A 76 -3.23 1.50 4.84
C PRO A 76 -2.91 2.85 5.50
N PRO A 77 -1.87 3.57 5.02
CA PRO A 77 -1.60 4.91 5.49
C PRO A 77 -2.65 5.90 4.99
N SER A 78 -2.97 6.91 5.79
CA SER A 78 -3.80 8.04 5.36
C SER A 78 -3.02 8.97 4.42
N THR A 79 -3.74 9.82 3.68
CA THR A 79 -3.12 10.82 2.79
C THR A 79 -2.22 11.80 3.57
N THR A 80 -2.61 12.14 4.79
CA THR A 80 -1.83 13.01 5.69
C THR A 80 -0.51 12.35 6.07
N GLN A 81 -0.53 11.06 6.36
CA GLN A 81 0.66 10.27 6.68
C GLN A 81 1.59 10.13 5.48
N ILE A 82 1.06 9.83 4.30
CA ILE A 82 1.84 9.80 3.05
C ILE A 82 2.54 11.16 2.83
N SER A 83 1.81 12.26 3.04
CA SER A 83 2.39 13.61 2.93
C SER A 83 3.50 13.88 3.95
N LYS A 84 3.40 13.36 5.18
CA LYS A 84 4.49 13.43 6.16
C LYS A 84 5.74 12.69 5.66
N PHE A 85 5.57 11.49 5.06
CA PHE A 85 6.68 10.73 4.46
C PHE A 85 7.31 11.45 3.27
N ASP A 86 6.50 12.00 2.37
CA ASP A 86 6.98 12.79 1.23
C ASP A 86 7.85 13.97 1.70
N LYS A 87 7.41 14.69 2.73
CA LYS A 87 8.18 15.79 3.31
C LYS A 87 9.51 15.34 3.90
N LEU A 88 9.57 14.18 4.55
CA LEU A 88 10.81 13.63 5.10
C LEU A 88 11.79 13.23 4.00
N ILE A 89 11.32 12.55 2.96
CA ILE A 89 12.15 12.16 1.82
C ILE A 89 12.66 13.41 1.10
N HIS A 90 11.79 14.36 0.84
CA HIS A 90 12.15 15.63 0.24
C HIS A 90 13.17 16.39 1.09
N GLY A 91 12.97 16.44 2.41
CA GLY A 91 13.93 17.04 3.34
C GLY A 91 15.30 16.36 3.29
N MET A 92 15.34 15.03 3.19
CA MET A 92 16.58 14.28 3.05
C MET A 92 17.31 14.63 1.75
N LEU A 93 16.62 14.64 0.62
CA LEU A 93 17.22 14.92 -0.69
C LEU A 93 17.87 16.30 -0.74
N TRP A 94 17.21 17.31 -0.19
CA TRP A 94 17.68 18.69 -0.22
C TRP A 94 18.52 19.09 1.00
N GLY A 95 18.80 18.15 1.91
CA GLY A 95 19.60 18.38 3.11
C GLY A 95 18.96 19.34 4.10
N ARG A 96 17.62 19.40 4.11
CA ARG A 96 16.88 20.27 5.03
C ARG A 96 16.73 19.64 6.41
N LYS A 97 16.59 20.47 7.42
CA LYS A 97 16.21 20.00 8.76
C LYS A 97 14.82 19.35 8.70
N PRO A 98 14.58 18.27 9.44
CA PRO A 98 13.24 17.69 9.55
C PRO A 98 12.21 18.73 9.97
N GLY A 99 11.11 18.84 9.22
CA GLY A 99 10.06 19.82 9.48
C GLY A 99 10.26 21.20 8.89
N SER A 100 11.43 21.54 8.32
CA SER A 100 11.63 22.81 7.62
C SER A 100 10.96 22.79 6.25
N THR A 101 10.21 23.86 5.96
CA THR A 101 9.63 24.12 4.64
C THR A 101 10.48 25.07 3.80
N ASP A 102 11.56 25.60 4.40
CA ASP A 102 12.39 26.62 3.76
C ASP A 102 13.22 26.07 2.58
N GLY A 103 13.23 26.84 1.52
CA GLY A 103 14.00 26.60 0.32
C GLY A 103 13.24 25.90 -0.79
N THR A 104 13.40 26.38 -2.01
CA THR A 104 12.84 25.82 -3.24
C THR A 104 13.54 24.52 -3.63
N ALA A 105 12.76 23.53 -4.07
CA ALA A 105 13.31 22.35 -4.72
C ALA A 105 13.95 22.78 -6.05
N ARG A 106 15.22 22.44 -6.25
CA ARG A 106 15.95 22.79 -7.49
C ARG A 106 15.48 21.95 -8.69
N VAL A 107 14.90 20.77 -8.42
CA VAL A 107 14.40 19.84 -9.42
C VAL A 107 13.08 19.27 -8.90
N SER A 108 12.09 19.10 -9.79
CA SER A 108 10.81 18.51 -9.42
C SER A 108 10.93 17.04 -8.99
N MET A 109 10.07 16.58 -8.09
CA MET A 109 10.03 15.17 -7.69
C MET A 109 9.73 14.25 -8.87
N ALA A 110 8.88 14.67 -9.81
CA ALA A 110 8.59 13.92 -11.02
C ALA A 110 9.87 13.63 -11.83
N ARG A 111 10.75 14.62 -11.99
CA ARG A 111 12.04 14.45 -12.68
C ARG A 111 12.98 13.54 -11.88
N LEU A 112 13.01 13.67 -10.56
CA LEU A 112 13.86 12.82 -9.70
C LEU A 112 13.39 11.37 -9.69
N SER A 113 12.09 11.14 -9.84
CA SER A 113 11.48 9.80 -9.86
C SER A 113 11.55 9.13 -11.23
N SER A 114 11.87 9.86 -12.32
CA SER A 114 12.08 9.26 -13.62
C SER A 114 13.25 8.26 -13.60
N MET A 115 13.28 7.36 -14.56
CA MET A 115 14.35 6.37 -14.72
C MET A 115 15.70 7.08 -14.93
N LYS A 116 16.78 6.37 -14.64
CA LYS A 116 18.14 6.92 -14.80
C LYS A 116 18.45 7.20 -16.26
N GLU A 117 17.95 6.37 -17.15
CA GLU A 117 18.07 6.49 -18.62
C GLU A 117 17.45 7.81 -19.11
N ASP A 118 16.34 8.24 -18.46
CA ASP A 118 15.67 9.52 -18.74
C ASP A 118 16.26 10.70 -17.97
N GLY A 119 17.42 10.52 -17.35
CA GLY A 119 18.10 11.53 -16.53
C GLY A 119 17.51 11.74 -15.15
N GLY A 120 16.64 10.85 -14.71
CA GLY A 120 16.11 10.81 -13.34
C GLY A 120 17.08 10.19 -12.33
N LYS A 121 16.62 9.98 -11.12
CA LYS A 121 17.37 9.33 -10.02
C LYS A 121 16.66 8.11 -9.46
N ASN A 122 15.56 7.70 -10.08
CA ASN A 122 14.75 6.55 -9.67
C ASN A 122 14.32 6.64 -8.19
N ILE A 123 13.93 7.84 -7.76
CA ILE A 123 13.45 8.04 -6.39
C ILE A 123 12.04 7.51 -6.27
N LEU A 124 11.84 6.64 -5.30
CA LEU A 124 10.54 6.04 -5.03
C LEU A 124 9.65 7.05 -4.30
N GLN A 125 8.56 7.44 -4.95
CA GLN A 125 7.55 8.30 -4.34
C GLN A 125 6.65 7.47 -3.42
N PRO A 126 6.52 7.83 -2.13
CA PRO A 126 5.68 7.13 -1.17
C PRO A 126 4.25 6.89 -1.65
N SER A 127 3.59 7.90 -2.21
CA SER A 127 2.22 7.78 -2.70
C SER A 127 2.08 6.70 -3.79
N VAL A 128 2.96 6.72 -4.78
CA VAL A 128 2.95 5.76 -5.90
C VAL A 128 3.26 4.35 -5.40
N MET A 129 4.24 4.21 -4.51
CA MET A 129 4.63 2.91 -3.96
C MET A 129 3.55 2.30 -3.06
N VAL A 130 2.89 3.13 -2.24
CA VAL A 130 1.74 2.66 -1.43
C VAL A 130 0.63 2.12 -2.33
N GLU A 131 0.26 2.85 -3.36
CA GLU A 131 -0.75 2.41 -4.34
C GLU A 131 -0.30 1.13 -5.07
N ALA A 132 0.94 1.04 -5.48
CA ALA A 132 1.49 -0.15 -6.14
C ALA A 132 1.47 -1.39 -5.23
N ILE A 133 1.88 -1.24 -3.96
CA ILE A 133 1.85 -2.34 -2.99
C ILE A 133 0.41 -2.79 -2.75
N GLN A 134 -0.52 -1.87 -2.53
CA GLN A 134 -1.92 -2.16 -2.31
C GLN A 134 -2.56 -2.85 -3.52
N ALA A 135 -2.32 -2.36 -4.72
CA ALA A 135 -2.81 -2.99 -5.94
C ALA A 135 -2.21 -4.40 -6.13
N ASN A 136 -0.92 -4.58 -5.82
CA ASN A 136 -0.26 -5.88 -5.89
C ASN A 136 -0.86 -6.90 -4.91
N MET A 137 -1.40 -6.46 -3.76
CA MET A 137 -2.12 -7.37 -2.85
C MET A 137 -3.36 -7.97 -3.52
N VAL A 138 -4.10 -7.17 -4.29
CA VAL A 138 -5.25 -7.67 -5.07
C VAL A 138 -4.78 -8.62 -6.18
N CYS A 139 -3.72 -8.29 -6.92
CA CYS A 139 -3.11 -9.20 -7.90
C CYS A 139 -2.74 -10.55 -7.27
N ARG A 140 -2.11 -10.52 -6.10
CA ARG A 140 -1.73 -11.74 -5.39
C ARG A 140 -2.96 -12.54 -4.95
N ALA A 141 -4.02 -11.88 -4.48
CA ALA A 141 -5.25 -12.54 -4.11
C ALA A 141 -5.88 -13.28 -5.31
N ILE A 142 -5.91 -12.64 -6.48
CA ILE A 142 -6.41 -13.24 -7.70
C ILE A 142 -5.58 -14.46 -8.12
N ARG A 143 -4.24 -14.39 -8.01
CA ARG A 143 -3.31 -15.47 -8.39
C ARG A 143 -3.26 -16.62 -7.39
N GLN A 144 -3.43 -16.34 -6.11
CA GLN A 144 -3.28 -17.33 -5.03
C GLN A 144 -4.63 -17.71 -4.41
N ARG A 145 -5.63 -17.94 -5.26
CA ARG A 145 -6.94 -18.45 -4.82
C ARG A 145 -6.75 -19.74 -4.03
N GLY A 146 -7.56 -19.93 -3.01
CA GLY A 146 -7.46 -21.07 -2.12
C GLY A 146 -6.51 -20.89 -0.93
N SER A 147 -5.71 -19.80 -0.88
CA SER A 147 -5.01 -19.45 0.34
C SER A 147 -5.98 -18.88 1.39
N TRP A 148 -5.74 -19.17 2.67
CA TRP A 148 -6.63 -18.77 3.76
C TRP A 148 -6.92 -17.25 3.82
N TRP A 149 -5.95 -16.43 3.45
CA TRP A 149 -6.08 -14.97 3.47
C TRP A 149 -6.89 -14.44 2.25
N CYS A 150 -6.92 -15.18 1.14
CA CYS A 150 -7.79 -14.86 0.00
C CYS A 150 -9.26 -15.11 0.36
N GLY A 151 -9.55 -16.17 1.11
CA GLY A 151 -10.89 -16.44 1.62
C GLY A 151 -11.45 -15.30 2.48
N ARG A 152 -10.58 -14.54 3.17
CA ARG A 152 -11.00 -13.32 3.88
C ARG A 152 -11.44 -12.22 2.91
N LEU A 153 -10.73 -12.00 1.81
CA LEU A 153 -11.18 -11.04 0.79
C LEU A 153 -12.49 -11.47 0.16
N GLU A 154 -12.63 -12.75 -0.20
CA GLU A 154 -13.89 -13.29 -0.76
C GLU A 154 -15.05 -13.08 0.19
N LEU A 155 -14.88 -13.39 1.47
CA LEU A 155 -15.88 -13.13 2.49
C LEU A 155 -16.29 -11.64 2.56
N PHE A 156 -15.33 -10.72 2.52
CA PHE A 156 -15.63 -9.29 2.52
C PHE A 156 -16.36 -8.84 1.25
N LEU A 157 -16.03 -9.42 0.11
CA LEU A 157 -16.72 -9.17 -1.15
C LEU A 157 -18.16 -9.67 -1.11
N GLU A 158 -18.40 -10.85 -0.57
CA GLU A 158 -19.73 -11.45 -0.41
C GLU A 158 -20.59 -10.63 0.58
N LEU A 159 -20.02 -10.24 1.71
CA LEU A 159 -20.72 -9.39 2.69
C LEU A 159 -21.06 -8.00 2.11
N ALA A 160 -20.17 -7.45 1.28
CA ALA A 160 -20.40 -6.16 0.65
C ALA A 160 -21.41 -6.24 -0.52
N GLN A 161 -21.45 -7.36 -1.23
CA GLN A 161 -22.29 -7.56 -2.41
C GLN A 161 -22.86 -8.99 -2.46
N PRO A 162 -23.92 -9.30 -1.68
CA PRO A 162 -24.49 -10.64 -1.60
C PRO A 162 -25.00 -11.22 -2.91
N HIS A 163 -25.31 -10.35 -3.88
CA HIS A 163 -25.81 -10.77 -5.20
C HIS A 163 -24.70 -11.17 -6.18
N ARG A 164 -23.42 -10.98 -5.81
CA ARG A 164 -22.27 -11.33 -6.63
C ARG A 164 -21.35 -12.25 -5.86
N ARG A 165 -21.04 -13.38 -6.47
CA ARG A 165 -20.19 -14.39 -5.85
C ARG A 165 -18.72 -14.19 -6.24
N GLY A 166 -17.86 -14.32 -5.22
CA GLY A 166 -16.42 -14.43 -5.41
C GLY A 166 -15.71 -13.18 -5.89
N MET A 167 -14.58 -13.38 -6.51
CA MET A 167 -13.62 -12.34 -6.91
C MET A 167 -14.13 -11.40 -8.02
N ASP A 168 -15.18 -11.77 -8.75
CA ASP A 168 -15.71 -10.93 -9.84
C ASP A 168 -16.25 -9.58 -9.33
N ALA A 169 -16.64 -9.54 -8.06
CA ALA A 169 -17.09 -8.31 -7.42
C ALA A 169 -16.03 -7.19 -7.42
N ILE A 170 -14.74 -7.52 -7.47
CA ILE A 170 -13.66 -6.50 -7.50
C ILE A 170 -13.68 -5.62 -8.75
N LEU A 171 -14.32 -6.06 -9.81
CA LEU A 171 -14.45 -5.33 -11.07
C LEU A 171 -15.48 -4.21 -11.00
N LEU A 172 -16.32 -4.16 -9.96
CA LEU A 172 -17.36 -3.16 -9.82
C LEU A 172 -16.84 -1.88 -9.14
N PRO A 173 -17.15 -0.70 -9.67
CA PRO A 173 -16.66 0.58 -9.13
C PRO A 173 -17.05 0.84 -7.66
N SER A 174 -18.22 0.39 -7.24
CA SER A 174 -18.73 0.58 -5.88
C SER A 174 -18.10 -0.33 -4.82
N THR A 175 -17.47 -1.42 -5.24
CA THR A 175 -16.93 -2.45 -4.33
C THR A 175 -15.91 -1.91 -3.32
N PRO A 176 -14.94 -1.06 -3.69
CA PRO A 176 -13.97 -0.53 -2.74
C PRO A 176 -14.61 0.22 -1.58
N THR A 177 -15.68 0.99 -1.86
CA THR A 177 -16.38 1.77 -0.85
C THR A 177 -17.16 0.88 0.11
N LEU A 178 -17.81 -0.16 -0.41
CA LEU A 178 -18.56 -1.12 0.38
C LEU A 178 -17.63 -1.97 1.24
N VAL A 179 -16.56 -2.50 0.66
CA VAL A 179 -15.58 -3.32 1.39
C VAL A 179 -14.83 -2.49 2.44
N ALA A 180 -14.59 -1.20 2.22
CA ALA A 180 -13.93 -0.32 3.18
C ALA A 180 -14.69 -0.19 4.51
N ARG A 181 -16.01 -0.41 4.52
CA ARG A 181 -16.83 -0.43 5.74
C ARG A 181 -16.54 -1.66 6.61
N ILE A 182 -16.14 -2.76 5.99
CA ILE A 182 -15.87 -4.05 6.66
C ILE A 182 -14.38 -4.19 6.94
N SER A 183 -13.55 -3.83 5.97
CA SER A 183 -12.09 -3.90 6.03
C SER A 183 -11.46 -2.67 5.37
N PRO A 184 -10.99 -1.68 6.16
CA PRO A 184 -10.31 -0.50 5.63
C PRO A 184 -9.11 -0.85 4.75
N PHE A 185 -8.36 -1.90 5.12
CA PHE A 185 -7.22 -2.40 4.35
C PHE A 185 -7.62 -2.84 2.94
N TRP A 186 -8.59 -3.76 2.83
CA TRP A 186 -9.02 -4.25 1.53
C TRP A 186 -9.75 -3.19 0.70
N GLY A 187 -10.48 -2.29 1.37
CA GLY A 187 -11.07 -1.14 0.68
C GLY A 187 -10.01 -0.22 0.05
N ALA A 188 -8.89 0.03 0.73
CA ALA A 188 -7.77 0.78 0.19
C ALA A 188 -7.08 0.04 -0.96
N ALA A 189 -6.83 -1.26 -0.80
CA ALA A 189 -6.22 -2.09 -1.83
C ALA A 189 -7.05 -2.13 -3.12
N LEU A 190 -8.36 -2.29 -3.02
CA LEU A 190 -9.27 -2.28 -4.16
C LEU A 190 -9.35 -0.89 -4.83
N ARG A 191 -9.31 0.20 -4.08
CA ARG A 191 -9.24 1.55 -4.67
C ARG A 191 -7.96 1.75 -5.48
N SER A 192 -6.82 1.31 -4.94
CA SER A 192 -5.54 1.39 -5.65
C SER A 192 -5.51 0.51 -6.90
N TRP A 193 -6.10 -0.68 -6.83
CA TRP A 193 -6.29 -1.57 -7.96
C TRP A 193 -7.10 -0.91 -9.08
N GLN A 194 -8.20 -0.24 -8.76
CA GLN A 194 -9.07 0.42 -9.74
C GLN A 194 -8.43 1.65 -10.41
N LYS A 195 -7.37 2.23 -9.83
CA LYS A 195 -6.60 3.31 -10.44
C LYS A 195 -5.64 2.85 -11.53
N LEU A 196 -5.36 1.57 -11.66
CA LEU A 196 -4.45 1.07 -12.69
C LEU A 196 -4.99 1.32 -14.10
N HIS A 197 -4.10 1.69 -15.03
CA HIS A 197 -4.48 2.01 -16.41
C HIS A 197 -5.26 0.91 -17.12
N TRP A 198 -4.89 -0.35 -16.90
CA TRP A 198 -5.58 -1.48 -17.51
C TRP A 198 -7.04 -1.61 -17.03
N TYR A 199 -7.38 -1.13 -15.83
CA TYR A 199 -8.76 -1.10 -15.36
C TYR A 199 -9.64 -0.19 -16.24
N HIS A 200 -9.06 0.84 -16.85
CA HIS A 200 -9.73 1.77 -17.77
C HIS A 200 -9.60 1.35 -19.24
N ASP A 201 -8.86 0.30 -19.57
CA ASP A 201 -8.74 -0.23 -20.93
C ASP A 201 -10.14 -0.62 -21.45
N PRO A 202 -10.52 -0.22 -22.69
CA PRO A 202 -11.81 -0.56 -23.30
C PRO A 202 -12.07 -2.08 -23.37
N ARG A 203 -11.03 -2.89 -23.49
CA ARG A 203 -11.14 -4.36 -23.48
C ARG A 203 -11.66 -4.84 -22.13
N TRP A 204 -11.18 -4.27 -21.04
CA TRP A 204 -11.65 -4.54 -19.69
C TRP A 204 -13.05 -4.00 -19.41
N LYS A 205 -13.44 -2.90 -20.05
CA LYS A 205 -14.81 -2.37 -19.94
C LYS A 205 -15.83 -3.41 -20.40
N ARG A 206 -15.58 -4.06 -21.53
CA ARG A 206 -16.44 -5.16 -22.03
C ARG A 206 -16.51 -6.34 -21.05
N HIS A 207 -15.37 -6.76 -20.49
CA HIS A 207 -15.36 -7.83 -19.50
C HIS A 207 -16.11 -7.45 -18.22
N ARG A 208 -16.04 -6.20 -17.77
CA ARG A 208 -16.82 -5.72 -16.62
C ARG A 208 -18.32 -5.74 -16.88
N GLU A 209 -18.73 -5.37 -18.06
CA GLU A 209 -20.15 -5.42 -18.47
C GLU A 209 -20.66 -6.85 -18.55
N GLN A 210 -19.83 -7.78 -18.99
CA GLN A 210 -20.12 -9.22 -19.05
C GLN A 210 -20.05 -9.92 -17.69
N ALA A 211 -19.30 -9.39 -16.71
CA ALA A 211 -19.15 -9.96 -15.37
C ALA A 211 -20.49 -10.12 -14.61
N GLY A 212 -21.56 -9.51 -15.13
CA GLY A 212 -22.93 -9.73 -14.64
C GLY A 212 -23.54 -11.06 -15.06
N ALA A 213 -23.05 -11.65 -16.14
CA ALA A 213 -23.68 -12.82 -16.78
C ALA A 213 -22.80 -14.08 -16.68
N THR A 214 -21.46 -13.94 -16.67
CA THR A 214 -20.53 -15.08 -16.70
C THR A 214 -19.40 -14.87 -15.69
N PRO A 215 -18.97 -15.90 -14.94
CA PRO A 215 -17.80 -15.82 -14.07
C PRO A 215 -16.55 -15.48 -14.89
N LEU A 216 -15.84 -14.41 -14.52
CA LEU A 216 -14.60 -14.03 -15.19
C LEU A 216 -13.36 -14.68 -14.57
N PHE A 217 -13.51 -15.23 -13.36
CA PHE A 217 -12.45 -15.93 -12.65
C PHE A 217 -12.91 -17.34 -12.30
N GLY A 218 -12.13 -18.35 -12.70
CA GLY A 218 -12.43 -19.75 -12.41
C GLY A 218 -12.27 -20.65 -13.64
N PRO A 219 -12.61 -21.94 -13.51
CA PRO A 219 -12.48 -22.90 -14.61
C PRO A 219 -13.36 -22.58 -15.82
N ASP A 220 -14.45 -21.84 -15.61
CA ASP A 220 -15.40 -21.45 -16.66
C ASP A 220 -15.10 -20.04 -17.24
N ALA A 221 -13.94 -19.48 -16.94
CA ALA A 221 -13.54 -18.17 -17.47
C ALA A 221 -13.32 -18.26 -19.01
N PRO A 222 -13.69 -17.19 -19.77
CA PRO A 222 -13.50 -17.18 -21.22
C PRO A 222 -12.04 -17.41 -21.62
N ALA A 223 -11.80 -18.15 -22.70
CA ALA A 223 -10.46 -18.53 -23.17
C ALA A 223 -9.59 -17.33 -23.62
N ASP A 224 -10.20 -16.22 -23.96
CA ASP A 224 -9.56 -14.97 -24.37
C ASP A 224 -9.15 -14.04 -23.20
N TYR A 225 -9.22 -14.58 -21.99
CA TYR A 225 -8.78 -13.88 -20.79
C TYR A 225 -7.27 -13.55 -20.87
N PRO A 226 -6.84 -12.34 -20.50
CA PRO A 226 -5.42 -12.01 -20.58
C PRO A 226 -4.56 -13.01 -19.80
N ARG A 227 -3.63 -13.68 -20.47
CA ARG A 227 -2.80 -14.77 -19.92
C ARG A 227 -1.99 -14.39 -18.68
N TRP A 228 -1.77 -13.10 -18.44
CA TRP A 228 -1.10 -12.62 -17.22
C TRP A 228 -1.97 -12.69 -15.96
N PHE A 229 -3.25 -13.08 -16.08
CA PHE A 229 -4.12 -13.44 -14.95
C PHE A 229 -4.25 -14.95 -14.72
N THR A 230 -3.81 -15.77 -15.65
CA THR A 230 -3.76 -17.20 -15.41
C THR A 230 -2.63 -17.52 -14.44
N PRO A 231 -2.88 -18.41 -13.45
CA PRO A 231 -1.87 -18.82 -12.47
C PRO A 231 -0.68 -19.51 -13.13
#